data_7268fdae37dd393dd25d728cd5cac42b
#
_entry.id   7268fdae37dd393dd25d728cd5cac42b
#
_cell.length_a   1.000
_cell.length_b   1.000
_cell.length_c   1.000
_cell.angle_alpha   90.00
_cell.angle_beta   90.00
_cell.angle_gamma   90.00
#
_symmetry.space_group_name_H-M   'P 1'
#
loop_
_entity.id
_entity.type
_entity.pdbx_description
1 polymer ?
#
loop_
_entity_poly.entity_id
_entity_poly.type
_entity_poly.pdbx_seq_one_letter_code
_entity_poly.pdbx_strand_id
1 'polypeptide(L)'
;MPNIELLEKSMPVAPIRIAALAGCRELAEEVDKKLVKFRKELVAAKKSTIIPQGYAEKSFLVDCECPRFGTGEGKGYIKESVRGTDLYIMVDVTNYSLTYSVCGHENHMSPDDHYQDLKRIISAATGKAHRINVIMPFLYEGRQHRRTKRESLDCALALRELSAMGVSNIITFDAHDPRVQNSIPLKGFDNFFPTYQFLKALVKNVPDFKLDNDHLMIISPDEGAMSRAVYFSNILGVDMGMFYKRRDYSTIVNGKNPIVAHEFLGDDVHGKTVIIIDDMISSGESMLDVTRQLKDRGAERVFVCTTFGLFTEGLDKFDEYYEKGYLDRLITTNLTYLPPQLHDKPYFIEADMSKFLALI
;
A
#
# COMPACT_ATOMS: atom_id res chain seq x y z
N MET A 1 -5.54 20.39 -5.33
CA MET A 1 -4.28 20.49 -6.08
C MET A 1 -3.15 20.45 -5.08
N PRO A 2 -2.02 19.77 -5.35
CA PRO A 2 -0.87 19.92 -4.48
C PRO A 2 -0.49 21.39 -4.47
N ASN A 3 -0.02 21.85 -3.31
CA ASN A 3 0.40 23.24 -3.20
C ASN A 3 1.66 23.45 -4.04
N ILE A 4 1.46 23.87 -5.29
CA ILE A 4 2.53 24.13 -6.27
C ILE A 4 3.55 25.11 -5.69
N GLU A 5 3.14 26.05 -4.83
CA GLU A 5 4.05 27.00 -4.19
C GLU A 5 5.07 26.33 -3.26
N LEU A 6 4.72 25.22 -2.62
CA LEU A 6 5.67 24.46 -1.79
C LEU A 6 6.72 23.76 -2.66
N LEU A 7 6.31 23.17 -3.79
CA LEU A 7 7.23 22.54 -4.75
C LEU A 7 8.18 23.55 -5.42
N GLU A 8 7.73 24.81 -5.60
CA GLU A 8 8.55 25.88 -6.20
C GLU A 8 9.62 26.41 -5.26
N LYS A 9 9.40 26.31 -3.94
CA LYS A 9 10.33 26.81 -2.93
C LYS A 9 11.38 25.78 -2.50
N SER A 10 11.25 24.53 -2.91
CA SER A 10 12.18 23.47 -2.54
C SER A 10 13.21 23.23 -3.64
N MET A 11 14.49 23.39 -3.30
CA MET A 11 15.60 22.98 -4.17
C MET A 11 15.74 21.47 -4.12
N PRO A 12 15.81 20.76 -5.25
CA PRO A 12 16.12 19.33 -5.27
C PRO A 12 17.48 19.05 -4.63
N VAL A 13 17.57 18.01 -3.82
CA VAL A 13 18.83 17.57 -3.20
C VAL A 13 19.82 17.12 -4.29
N ALA A 14 19.32 16.41 -5.30
CA ALA A 14 20.06 15.94 -6.47
C ALA A 14 19.05 15.61 -7.59
N PRO A 15 19.53 15.34 -8.83
CA PRO A 15 18.66 14.84 -9.89
C PRO A 15 17.93 13.56 -9.49
N ILE A 16 16.61 13.53 -9.63
CA ILE A 16 15.80 12.36 -9.30
C ILE A 16 16.02 11.26 -10.34
N ARG A 17 16.12 10.01 -9.85
CA ARG A 17 16.02 8.79 -10.65
C ARG A 17 15.17 7.74 -9.92
N ILE A 18 14.44 6.93 -10.69
CA ILE A 18 13.56 5.89 -10.18
C ILE A 18 14.02 4.56 -10.74
N ALA A 19 14.43 3.63 -9.87
CA ALA A 19 14.73 2.25 -10.21
C ALA A 19 13.54 1.39 -9.77
N ALA A 20 12.74 0.90 -10.73
CA ALA A 20 11.60 0.05 -10.44
C ALA A 20 11.97 -1.43 -10.60
N LEU A 21 11.80 -2.22 -9.52
CA LEU A 21 11.89 -3.66 -9.63
C LEU A 21 10.73 -4.21 -10.49
N ALA A 22 10.90 -5.42 -11.01
CA ALA A 22 9.98 -6.00 -11.98
C ALA A 22 8.52 -6.02 -11.48
N GLY A 23 8.30 -6.28 -10.18
CA GLY A 23 6.97 -6.39 -9.58
C GLY A 23 6.14 -5.10 -9.52
N CYS A 24 6.77 -3.94 -9.69
CA CYS A 24 6.08 -2.64 -9.62
C CYS A 24 6.36 -1.74 -10.84
N ARG A 25 6.80 -2.32 -11.95
CA ARG A 25 7.21 -1.56 -13.14
C ARG A 25 6.05 -0.74 -13.71
N GLU A 26 4.86 -1.32 -13.84
CA GLU A 26 3.68 -0.63 -14.38
C GLU A 26 3.31 0.60 -13.54
N LEU A 27 3.27 0.45 -12.22
CA LEU A 27 3.01 1.57 -11.32
C LEU A 27 4.09 2.66 -11.46
N ALA A 28 5.36 2.27 -11.55
CA ALA A 28 6.47 3.21 -11.70
C ALA A 28 6.41 3.98 -13.03
N GLU A 29 5.97 3.35 -14.12
CA GLU A 29 5.76 4.01 -15.41
C GLU A 29 4.65 5.07 -15.33
N GLU A 30 3.55 4.77 -14.62
CA GLU A 30 2.49 5.76 -14.38
C GLU A 30 2.98 6.92 -13.48
N VAL A 31 3.78 6.62 -12.46
CA VAL A 31 4.42 7.64 -11.60
C VAL A 31 5.34 8.52 -12.44
N ASP A 32 6.19 7.94 -13.29
CA ASP A 32 7.09 8.66 -14.17
C ASP A 32 6.35 9.62 -15.12
N LYS A 33 5.29 9.15 -15.78
CA LYS A 33 4.43 9.99 -16.63
C LYS A 33 3.89 11.21 -15.88
N LYS A 34 3.44 11.02 -14.63
CA LYS A 34 2.92 12.11 -13.79
C LYS A 34 4.03 13.07 -13.38
N LEU A 35 5.19 12.56 -12.96
CA LEU A 35 6.33 13.35 -12.54
C LEU A 35 6.88 14.18 -13.72
N VAL A 36 7.04 13.58 -14.90
CA VAL A 36 7.44 14.28 -16.13
C VAL A 36 6.47 15.42 -16.46
N LYS A 37 5.16 15.16 -16.36
CA LYS A 37 4.13 16.17 -16.58
C LYS A 37 4.26 17.33 -15.58
N PHE A 38 4.37 17.04 -14.27
CA PHE A 38 4.49 18.07 -13.24
C PHE A 38 5.73 18.94 -13.43
N ARG A 39 6.88 18.33 -13.75
CA ARG A 39 8.12 19.06 -13.97
C ARG A 39 8.05 19.94 -15.21
N LYS A 40 7.43 19.48 -16.31
CA LYS A 40 7.20 20.30 -17.51
C LYS A 40 6.27 21.50 -17.23
N GLU A 41 5.20 21.29 -16.48
CA GLU A 41 4.27 22.35 -16.10
C GLU A 41 4.95 23.42 -15.23
N LEU A 42 5.79 23.01 -14.26
CA LEU A 42 6.56 23.93 -13.41
C LEU A 42 7.57 24.75 -14.23
N VAL A 43 8.27 24.12 -15.18
CA VAL A 43 9.20 24.82 -16.07
C VAL A 43 8.46 25.80 -16.98
N ALA A 44 7.32 25.40 -17.55
CA ALA A 44 6.51 26.24 -18.43
C ALA A 44 5.91 27.46 -17.69
N ALA A 45 5.61 27.32 -16.40
CA ALA A 45 5.11 28.42 -15.58
C ALA A 45 6.13 29.54 -15.37
N LYS A 46 7.39 29.38 -15.79
CA LYS A 46 8.49 30.36 -15.74
C LYS A 46 8.71 31.01 -14.36
N LYS A 47 8.40 30.28 -13.30
CA LYS A 47 8.53 30.80 -11.94
C LYS A 47 9.95 30.67 -11.38
N SER A 48 10.85 29.99 -12.10
CA SER A 48 12.30 29.95 -11.81
C SER A 48 13.10 30.31 -13.04
N THR A 49 14.11 31.14 -12.85
CA THR A 49 15.10 31.50 -13.89
C THR A 49 16.21 30.43 -14.02
N ILE A 50 16.34 29.56 -13.03
CA ILE A 50 17.36 28.52 -12.98
C ILE A 50 16.65 27.17 -12.91
N ILE A 51 16.88 26.35 -13.93
CA ILE A 51 16.41 24.96 -13.94
C ILE A 51 17.63 24.08 -13.63
N PRO A 52 17.66 23.40 -12.47
CA PRO A 52 18.74 22.49 -12.13
C PRO A 52 18.88 21.37 -13.17
N GLN A 53 20.11 20.91 -13.40
CA GLN A 53 20.36 19.77 -14.26
C GLN A 53 19.59 18.54 -13.78
N GLY A 54 18.94 17.81 -14.68
CA GLY A 54 18.12 16.64 -14.36
C GLY A 54 16.76 16.95 -13.73
N TYR A 55 16.35 18.24 -13.69
CA TYR A 55 15.04 18.62 -13.14
C TYR A 55 13.88 18.30 -14.08
N ALA A 56 14.04 18.50 -15.36
CA ALA A 56 13.02 18.24 -16.38
C ALA A 56 13.57 17.26 -17.43
N GLU A 57 13.26 16.01 -17.22
CA GLU A 57 13.70 14.91 -18.08
C GLU A 57 12.56 14.38 -18.94
N LYS A 58 12.89 13.55 -19.94
CA LYS A 58 11.90 12.80 -20.72
C LYS A 58 11.33 11.63 -19.93
N SER A 59 12.14 11.05 -19.06
CA SER A 59 11.81 10.00 -18.09
C SER A 59 12.80 10.05 -16.94
N PHE A 60 12.35 9.74 -15.74
CA PHE A 60 13.17 9.60 -14.54
C PHE A 60 13.50 8.13 -14.24
N LEU A 61 12.90 7.19 -14.98
CA LEU A 61 13.18 5.78 -14.83
C LEU A 61 14.61 5.46 -15.26
N VAL A 62 15.24 4.55 -14.51
CA VAL A 62 16.48 3.88 -14.89
C VAL A 62 16.23 2.40 -15.11
N ASP A 63 16.85 1.83 -16.12
CA ASP A 63 16.71 0.40 -16.41
C ASP A 63 17.54 -0.41 -15.42
N CYS A 64 16.85 -1.26 -14.67
CA CYS A 64 17.43 -2.19 -13.71
C CYS A 64 16.76 -3.55 -13.80
N GLU A 65 17.52 -4.59 -13.46
CA GLU A 65 17.04 -5.97 -13.48
C GLU A 65 17.75 -6.85 -12.46
N CYS A 66 17.09 -7.93 -12.08
CA CYS A 66 17.64 -8.95 -11.20
C CYS A 66 17.57 -10.34 -11.86
N PRO A 67 18.41 -10.61 -12.88
CA PRO A 67 18.42 -11.90 -13.55
C PRO A 67 18.78 -13.04 -12.59
N ARG A 68 18.22 -14.21 -12.85
CA ARG A 68 18.49 -15.43 -12.08
C ARG A 68 19.43 -16.37 -12.83
N PHE A 69 20.33 -16.99 -12.08
CA PHE A 69 21.05 -18.17 -12.54
C PHE A 69 20.18 -19.42 -12.45
N GLY A 70 20.54 -20.49 -13.12
CA GLY A 70 19.77 -21.74 -13.10
C GLY A 70 19.55 -22.36 -11.73
N THR A 71 20.36 -22.00 -10.74
CA THR A 71 20.22 -22.39 -9.33
C THR A 71 19.21 -21.53 -8.55
N GLY A 72 18.66 -20.48 -9.18
CA GLY A 72 17.78 -19.51 -8.52
C GLY A 72 18.48 -18.31 -7.90
N GLU A 73 19.82 -18.32 -7.79
CA GLU A 73 20.60 -17.17 -7.35
C GLU A 73 20.42 -16.00 -8.32
N GLY A 74 20.41 -14.78 -7.79
CA GLY A 74 20.24 -13.58 -8.61
C GLY A 74 21.38 -12.59 -8.44
N LYS A 75 21.50 -11.66 -9.39
CA LYS A 75 22.34 -10.48 -9.28
C LYS A 75 21.55 -9.22 -9.58
N GLY A 76 21.84 -8.10 -8.90
CA GLY A 76 21.31 -6.80 -9.23
C GLY A 76 22.14 -6.12 -10.30
N TYR A 77 21.49 -5.56 -11.30
CA TYR A 77 22.14 -4.85 -12.38
C TYR A 77 21.38 -3.55 -12.72
N ILE A 78 22.09 -2.43 -12.70
CA ILE A 78 21.59 -1.11 -13.14
C ILE A 78 22.33 -0.76 -14.44
N LYS A 79 21.59 -0.61 -15.53
CA LYS A 79 22.17 -0.45 -16.88
C LYS A 79 22.63 0.98 -17.18
N GLU A 80 22.20 1.94 -16.36
CA GLU A 80 22.53 3.35 -16.52
C GLU A 80 23.29 3.90 -15.31
N SER A 81 23.92 5.06 -15.49
CA SER A 81 24.61 5.73 -14.39
C SER A 81 23.63 6.39 -13.42
N VAL A 82 23.73 6.03 -12.15
CA VAL A 82 23.00 6.67 -11.03
C VAL A 82 23.92 7.57 -10.20
N ARG A 83 25.10 7.92 -10.72
CA ARG A 83 26.10 8.72 -10.00
C ARG A 83 25.56 10.11 -9.67
N GLY A 84 25.60 10.45 -8.38
CA GLY A 84 25.20 11.77 -7.89
C GLY A 84 23.70 12.02 -7.92
N THR A 85 22.87 10.99 -8.12
CA THR A 85 21.41 11.11 -8.15
C THR A 85 20.76 10.89 -6.78
N ASP A 86 19.58 11.46 -6.61
CA ASP A 86 18.62 11.09 -5.58
C ASP A 86 17.80 9.91 -6.10
N LEU A 87 18.20 8.70 -5.73
CA LEU A 87 17.66 7.46 -6.27
C LEU A 87 16.52 6.95 -5.42
N TYR A 88 15.37 6.74 -6.04
CA TYR A 88 14.20 6.08 -5.46
C TYR A 88 14.09 4.66 -6.02
N ILE A 89 14.17 3.65 -5.17
CA ILE A 89 14.02 2.26 -5.56
C ILE A 89 12.62 1.81 -5.17
N MET A 90 11.80 1.45 -6.17
CA MET A 90 10.43 0.99 -5.96
C MET A 90 10.38 -0.54 -5.97
N VAL A 91 9.68 -1.11 -5.00
CA VAL A 91 9.47 -2.56 -4.86
C VAL A 91 8.06 -2.88 -4.39
N ASP A 92 7.40 -3.81 -5.08
CA ASP A 92 6.22 -4.52 -4.57
C ASP A 92 6.66 -5.91 -4.10
N VAL A 93 6.65 -6.11 -2.79
CA VAL A 93 7.06 -7.40 -2.18
C VAL A 93 5.95 -8.45 -2.22
N THR A 94 4.75 -8.08 -2.62
CA THR A 94 3.58 -8.98 -2.63
C THR A 94 3.24 -9.53 -4.01
N ASN A 95 3.94 -9.10 -5.06
CA ASN A 95 3.63 -9.50 -6.43
C ASN A 95 4.01 -10.95 -6.71
N TYR A 96 3.08 -11.86 -6.51
CA TYR A 96 3.23 -13.29 -6.75
C TYR A 96 3.07 -13.71 -8.23
N SER A 97 2.76 -12.78 -9.13
CA SER A 97 2.55 -13.09 -10.55
C SER A 97 3.86 -13.36 -11.29
N LEU A 98 4.98 -12.87 -10.76
CA LEU A 98 6.29 -13.06 -11.36
C LEU A 98 6.85 -14.45 -11.04
N THR A 99 7.47 -15.06 -12.04
CA THR A 99 8.09 -16.38 -11.91
C THR A 99 9.54 -16.37 -12.36
N TYR A 100 10.30 -17.34 -11.88
CA TYR A 100 11.65 -17.64 -12.36
C TYR A 100 11.95 -19.15 -12.25
N SER A 101 12.96 -19.60 -12.98
CA SER A 101 13.33 -21.02 -12.97
C SER A 101 14.37 -21.33 -11.91
N VAL A 102 14.16 -22.41 -11.15
CA VAL A 102 15.14 -22.99 -10.22
C VAL A 102 15.35 -24.45 -10.60
N CYS A 103 16.52 -24.81 -11.09
CA CYS A 103 16.84 -26.17 -11.51
C CYS A 103 15.81 -26.76 -12.50
N GLY A 104 15.27 -25.93 -13.39
CA GLY A 104 14.28 -26.32 -14.38
C GLY A 104 12.82 -26.31 -13.89
N HIS A 105 12.56 -25.99 -12.63
CA HIS A 105 11.22 -25.82 -12.07
C HIS A 105 10.82 -24.36 -12.02
N GLU A 106 9.56 -24.07 -12.39
CA GLU A 106 9.00 -22.73 -12.24
C GLU A 106 8.71 -22.44 -10.77
N ASN A 107 9.12 -21.27 -10.32
CA ASN A 107 8.93 -20.80 -8.95
C ASN A 107 8.34 -19.39 -8.98
N HIS A 108 7.24 -19.17 -8.25
CA HIS A 108 6.68 -17.83 -8.05
C HIS A 108 7.55 -17.05 -7.07
N MET A 109 7.75 -15.76 -7.35
CA MET A 109 8.50 -14.90 -6.45
C MET A 109 7.74 -14.72 -5.14
N SER A 110 8.42 -15.05 -4.04
CA SER A 110 7.95 -14.78 -2.68
C SER A 110 8.28 -13.35 -2.25
N PRO A 111 7.71 -12.85 -1.12
CA PRO A 111 8.14 -11.60 -0.51
C PRO A 111 9.65 -11.55 -0.24
N ASP A 112 10.26 -12.69 0.14
CA ASP A 112 11.70 -12.79 0.37
C ASP A 112 12.49 -12.60 -0.92
N ASP A 113 12.03 -13.14 -2.04
CA ASP A 113 12.66 -12.97 -3.35
C ASP A 113 12.69 -11.49 -3.76
N HIS A 114 11.57 -10.81 -3.62
CA HIS A 114 11.45 -9.38 -3.92
C HIS A 114 12.32 -8.54 -2.98
N TYR A 115 12.30 -8.84 -1.69
CA TYR A 115 13.14 -8.16 -0.72
C TYR A 115 14.63 -8.38 -0.97
N GLN A 116 15.03 -9.60 -1.35
CA GLN A 116 16.40 -9.88 -1.73
C GLN A 116 16.81 -9.16 -3.02
N ASP A 117 15.90 -9.01 -4.00
CA ASP A 117 16.16 -8.22 -5.20
C ASP A 117 16.32 -6.73 -4.90
N LEU A 118 15.52 -6.19 -3.98
CA LEU A 118 15.69 -4.83 -3.48
C LEU A 118 17.12 -4.64 -2.95
N LYS A 119 17.62 -5.54 -2.11
CA LYS A 119 18.98 -5.45 -1.55
C LYS A 119 20.07 -5.54 -2.63
N ARG A 120 19.85 -6.34 -3.68
CA ARG A 120 20.76 -6.42 -4.83
C ARG A 120 20.87 -5.08 -5.57
N ILE A 121 19.74 -4.40 -5.81
CA ILE A 121 19.74 -3.10 -6.49
C ILE A 121 20.32 -2.01 -5.58
N ILE A 122 20.03 -2.01 -4.27
CA ILE A 122 20.68 -1.10 -3.31
C ILE A 122 22.21 -1.29 -3.37
N SER A 123 22.69 -2.53 -3.30
CA SER A 123 24.11 -2.86 -3.38
C SER A 123 24.75 -2.37 -4.69
N ALA A 124 24.07 -2.53 -5.83
CA ALA A 124 24.54 -2.06 -7.12
C ALA A 124 24.65 -0.52 -7.21
N ALA A 125 23.81 0.21 -6.46
CA ALA A 125 23.78 1.67 -6.42
C ALA A 125 24.70 2.29 -5.36
N THR A 126 25.05 1.53 -4.31
CA THR A 126 25.84 2.00 -3.16
C THR A 126 27.19 2.59 -3.58
N GLY A 127 27.52 3.74 -2.99
CA GLY A 127 28.75 4.50 -3.31
C GLY A 127 28.71 5.25 -4.65
N LYS A 128 27.58 5.25 -5.34
CA LYS A 128 27.38 5.97 -6.61
C LYS A 128 26.25 7.00 -6.52
N ALA A 129 25.07 6.60 -6.09
CA ALA A 129 23.96 7.51 -5.83
C ALA A 129 24.34 8.49 -4.69
N HIS A 130 23.84 9.72 -4.77
CA HIS A 130 23.98 10.71 -3.70
C HIS A 130 23.16 10.30 -2.48
N ARG A 131 21.93 9.85 -2.71
CA ARG A 131 21.00 9.36 -1.70
C ARG A 131 20.21 8.17 -2.25
N ILE A 132 19.91 7.20 -1.40
CA ILE A 132 19.06 6.05 -1.75
C ILE A 132 17.82 6.09 -0.86
N ASN A 133 16.66 6.15 -1.49
CA ASN A 133 15.34 6.05 -0.86
C ASN A 133 14.65 4.78 -1.36
N VAL A 134 13.88 4.14 -0.51
CA VAL A 134 13.11 2.94 -0.87
C VAL A 134 11.63 3.27 -0.78
N ILE A 135 10.90 3.03 -1.86
CA ILE A 135 9.44 3.06 -1.88
C ILE A 135 8.98 1.60 -1.86
N MET A 136 8.47 1.17 -0.71
CA MET A 136 7.97 -0.17 -0.45
C MET A 136 6.55 -0.03 0.09
N PRO A 137 5.55 0.08 -0.80
CA PRO A 137 4.17 0.38 -0.39
C PRO A 137 3.66 -0.58 0.68
N PHE A 138 3.68 -1.89 0.42
CA PHE A 138 3.46 -2.91 1.42
C PHE A 138 4.77 -3.18 2.15
N LEU A 139 4.80 -2.88 3.45
CA LEU A 139 6.02 -3.03 4.23
C LEU A 139 6.36 -4.51 4.42
N TYR A 140 7.54 -4.93 3.94
CA TYR A 140 8.02 -6.30 4.09
C TYR A 140 8.04 -6.70 5.57
N GLU A 141 7.46 -7.87 5.86
CA GLU A 141 7.26 -8.40 7.22
C GLU A 141 6.52 -7.45 8.18
N GLY A 142 5.76 -6.47 7.67
CA GLY A 142 5.03 -5.49 8.48
C GLY A 142 4.06 -6.12 9.50
N ARG A 143 3.56 -7.32 9.23
CA ARG A 143 2.69 -8.09 10.16
C ARG A 143 3.48 -8.72 11.30
N GLN A 144 4.80 -8.92 11.15
CA GLN A 144 5.72 -9.40 12.20
C GLN A 144 6.40 -8.21 12.90
N HIS A 145 5.59 -7.29 13.42
CA HIS A 145 6.00 -6.03 14.05
C HIS A 145 6.29 -6.13 15.56
N ARG A 146 5.89 -7.22 16.21
CA ARG A 146 6.08 -7.48 17.65
C ARG A 146 6.30 -8.97 17.90
N ARG A 147 6.92 -9.28 19.03
CA ARG A 147 7.00 -10.65 19.52
C ARG A 147 6.26 -10.77 20.85
N THR A 148 5.54 -11.87 21.02
CA THR A 148 4.84 -12.23 22.24
C THR A 148 5.42 -13.49 22.90
N LYS A 149 6.16 -14.27 22.11
CA LYS A 149 6.80 -15.53 22.53
C LYS A 149 8.22 -15.61 21.94
N ARG A 150 8.69 -16.83 21.69
CA ARG A 150 9.98 -17.11 21.03
C ARG A 150 9.81 -16.99 19.51
N GLU A 151 9.58 -15.79 19.04
CA GLU A 151 9.33 -15.45 17.65
C GLU A 151 10.45 -14.57 17.10
N SER A 152 10.67 -14.59 15.80
CA SER A 152 11.51 -13.61 15.13
C SER A 152 10.85 -12.22 15.18
N LEU A 153 11.61 -11.17 14.86
CA LEU A 153 11.12 -9.80 14.74
C LEU A 153 11.54 -9.24 13.38
N ASP A 154 10.97 -9.83 12.32
CA ASP A 154 11.51 -9.72 10.98
C ASP A 154 11.35 -8.33 10.40
N CYS A 155 10.25 -7.63 10.68
CA CYS A 155 10.08 -6.26 10.24
C CYS A 155 11.20 -5.34 10.76
N ALA A 156 11.51 -5.41 12.06
CA ALA A 156 12.57 -4.59 12.65
C ALA A 156 13.96 -4.97 12.12
N LEU A 157 14.20 -6.26 11.89
CA LEU A 157 15.46 -6.74 11.29
C LEU A 157 15.62 -6.23 9.87
N ALA A 158 14.57 -6.31 9.04
CA ALA A 158 14.58 -5.82 7.67
C ALA A 158 14.85 -4.32 7.58
N LEU A 159 14.15 -3.52 8.41
CA LEU A 159 14.36 -2.06 8.45
C LEU A 159 15.80 -1.71 8.86
N ARG A 160 16.37 -2.41 9.87
CA ARG A 160 17.76 -2.23 10.28
C ARG A 160 18.74 -2.63 9.21
N GLU A 161 18.48 -3.71 8.48
CA GLU A 161 19.32 -4.16 7.37
C GLU A 161 19.37 -3.11 6.26
N LEU A 162 18.23 -2.59 5.81
CA LEU A 162 18.16 -1.51 4.83
C LEU A 162 18.89 -0.24 5.31
N SER A 163 18.71 0.12 6.58
CA SER A 163 19.43 1.23 7.22
C SER A 163 20.95 1.03 7.18
N ALA A 164 21.44 -0.19 7.51
CA ALA A 164 22.85 -0.54 7.46
C ALA A 164 23.44 -0.55 6.04
N MET A 165 22.61 -0.85 5.02
CA MET A 165 22.98 -0.78 3.61
C MET A 165 23.04 0.65 3.06
N GLY A 166 22.76 1.67 3.87
CA GLY A 166 22.87 3.07 3.49
C GLY A 166 21.59 3.70 2.94
N VAL A 167 20.43 3.03 3.09
CA VAL A 167 19.13 3.63 2.77
C VAL A 167 18.89 4.82 3.70
N SER A 168 18.54 5.96 3.12
CA SER A 168 18.32 7.23 3.82
C SER A 168 16.89 7.37 4.30
N ASN A 169 15.93 6.95 3.48
CA ASN A 169 14.50 7.04 3.78
C ASN A 169 13.76 5.80 3.26
N ILE A 170 12.79 5.34 4.02
CA ILE A 170 11.85 4.27 3.64
C ILE A 170 10.45 4.88 3.60
N ILE A 171 9.81 4.77 2.45
CA ILE A 171 8.47 5.28 2.18
C ILE A 171 7.54 4.08 2.06
N THR A 172 6.52 4.06 2.90
CA THR A 172 5.52 2.98 2.93
C THR A 172 4.12 3.57 3.05
N PHE A 173 3.12 2.73 2.88
CA PHE A 173 1.73 3.12 3.01
C PHE A 173 1.05 2.25 4.05
N ASP A 174 0.23 2.86 4.89
CA ASP A 174 -0.64 2.20 5.85
C ASP A 174 0.03 1.01 6.57
N ALA A 175 1.22 1.26 7.12
CA ALA A 175 1.96 0.23 7.83
C ALA A 175 1.09 -0.41 8.91
N HIS A 176 1.05 -1.74 8.97
CA HIS A 176 0.22 -2.52 9.89
C HIS A 176 0.37 -2.06 11.35
N ASP A 177 1.58 -1.72 11.75
CA ASP A 177 1.88 -1.00 12.99
C ASP A 177 2.94 0.09 12.72
N PRO A 178 2.59 1.39 12.75
CA PRO A 178 3.53 2.47 12.44
C PRO A 178 4.68 2.59 13.44
N ARG A 179 4.60 1.95 14.63
CA ARG A 179 5.67 1.96 15.64
C ARG A 179 6.91 1.20 15.21
N VAL A 180 6.87 0.43 14.10
CA VAL A 180 8.05 -0.22 13.52
C VAL A 180 9.16 0.77 13.18
N GLN A 181 8.83 2.03 12.90
CA GLN A 181 9.80 3.12 12.69
C GLN A 181 10.79 3.29 13.86
N ASN A 182 10.39 2.90 15.08
CA ASN A 182 11.24 2.99 16.27
C ASN A 182 12.48 2.07 16.18
N SER A 183 12.51 1.11 15.25
CA SER A 183 13.68 0.25 15.01
C SER A 183 14.83 0.98 14.30
N ILE A 184 14.54 2.12 13.63
CA ILE A 184 15.50 2.92 12.84
C ILE A 184 15.41 4.42 13.17
N PRO A 185 15.61 4.84 14.44
CA PRO A 185 15.29 6.20 14.89
C PRO A 185 16.16 7.30 14.26
N LEU A 186 17.24 6.95 13.58
CA LEU A 186 18.16 7.90 12.92
C LEU A 186 18.00 7.93 11.39
N LYS A 187 16.94 7.31 10.85
CA LYS A 187 16.64 7.27 9.42
C LYS A 187 15.23 7.81 9.15
N GLY A 188 15.02 8.28 7.94
CA GLY A 188 13.69 8.67 7.49
C GLY A 188 12.77 7.44 7.37
N PHE A 189 11.55 7.60 7.85
CA PHE A 189 10.48 6.63 7.66
C PHE A 189 9.17 7.39 7.47
N ASP A 190 8.63 7.34 6.25
CA ASP A 190 7.39 8.01 5.90
C ASP A 190 6.30 6.97 5.70
N ASN A 191 5.23 7.08 6.47
CA ASN A 191 4.05 6.23 6.39
C ASN A 191 2.85 7.07 5.96
N PHE A 192 2.34 6.85 4.75
CA PHE A 192 1.23 7.60 4.17
C PHE A 192 -0.07 6.80 4.19
N PHE A 193 -1.21 7.51 4.13
CA PHE A 193 -2.53 6.90 4.09
C PHE A 193 -3.27 7.31 2.81
N PRO A 194 -3.96 6.39 2.12
CA PRO A 194 -4.66 6.67 0.86
C PRO A 194 -6.05 7.28 1.04
N THR A 195 -6.37 7.83 2.21
CA THR A 195 -7.71 8.33 2.57
C THR A 195 -8.32 9.25 1.50
N TYR A 196 -7.54 10.22 1.01
CA TYR A 196 -8.02 11.13 -0.04
C TYR A 196 -8.32 10.40 -1.35
N GLN A 197 -7.51 9.42 -1.70
CA GLN A 197 -7.68 8.63 -2.94
C GLN A 197 -8.92 7.74 -2.85
N PHE A 198 -9.21 7.17 -1.69
CA PHE A 198 -10.45 6.42 -1.45
C PHE A 198 -11.67 7.31 -1.62
N LEU A 199 -11.68 8.48 -0.97
CA LEU A 199 -12.79 9.43 -1.10
C LEU A 199 -12.98 9.88 -2.54
N LYS A 200 -11.89 10.21 -3.22
CA LYS A 200 -11.94 10.59 -4.63
C LYS A 200 -12.49 9.47 -5.51
N ALA A 201 -12.09 8.22 -5.26
CA ALA A 201 -12.56 7.06 -6.01
C ALA A 201 -14.06 6.83 -5.76
N LEU A 202 -14.51 6.93 -4.50
CA LEU A 202 -15.92 6.80 -4.13
C LEU A 202 -16.78 7.88 -4.78
N VAL A 203 -16.44 9.15 -4.60
CA VAL A 203 -17.21 10.29 -5.16
C VAL A 203 -17.29 10.23 -6.68
N LYS A 204 -16.23 9.74 -7.34
CA LYS A 204 -16.20 9.63 -8.81
C LYS A 204 -17.05 8.48 -9.35
N ASN A 205 -17.10 7.34 -8.64
CA ASN A 205 -17.63 6.08 -9.19
C ASN A 205 -18.92 5.62 -8.52
N VAL A 206 -19.34 6.26 -7.41
CA VAL A 206 -20.57 5.90 -6.71
C VAL A 206 -21.58 7.04 -6.87
N PRO A 207 -22.64 6.84 -7.67
CA PRO A 207 -23.71 7.82 -7.79
C PRO A 207 -24.37 8.10 -6.42
N ASP A 208 -24.78 9.34 -6.20
CA ASP A 208 -25.51 9.79 -5.00
C ASP A 208 -24.81 9.48 -3.68
N PHE A 209 -23.47 9.42 -3.70
CA PHE A 209 -22.67 9.22 -2.50
C PHE A 209 -22.68 10.49 -1.63
N LYS A 210 -23.24 10.37 -0.42
CA LYS A 210 -23.37 11.47 0.54
C LYS A 210 -22.31 11.38 1.61
N LEU A 211 -21.68 12.52 1.93
CA LEU A 211 -20.61 12.67 2.92
C LEU A 211 -21.12 13.46 4.14
N ASP A 212 -22.16 12.95 4.78
CA ASP A 212 -22.72 13.56 5.99
C ASP A 212 -23.05 12.48 7.05
N ASN A 213 -23.19 12.88 8.29
CA ASN A 213 -23.36 12.00 9.42
C ASN A 213 -24.71 11.24 9.43
N ASP A 214 -25.74 11.79 8.78
CA ASP A 214 -27.04 11.15 8.72
C ASP A 214 -27.05 9.94 7.78
N HIS A 215 -26.16 9.96 6.76
CA HIS A 215 -26.14 8.96 5.70
C HIS A 215 -24.90 8.07 5.66
N LEU A 216 -23.83 8.42 6.39
CA LEU A 216 -22.55 7.74 6.34
C LEU A 216 -22.02 7.40 7.73
N MET A 217 -21.48 6.20 7.89
CA MET A 217 -20.75 5.78 9.08
C MET A 217 -19.47 5.01 8.68
N ILE A 218 -18.39 5.24 9.41
CA ILE A 218 -17.14 4.52 9.22
C ILE A 218 -17.10 3.31 10.17
N ILE A 219 -16.67 2.16 9.68
CA ILE A 219 -16.66 0.92 10.44
C ILE A 219 -15.24 0.37 10.54
N SER A 220 -14.80 0.11 11.77
CA SER A 220 -13.63 -0.71 12.04
C SER A 220 -14.01 -2.19 12.07
N PRO A 221 -13.43 -3.06 11.25
CA PRO A 221 -13.78 -4.49 11.24
C PRO A 221 -13.28 -5.24 12.48
N ASP A 222 -12.30 -4.67 13.20
CA ASP A 222 -11.79 -5.18 14.48
C ASP A 222 -10.99 -4.12 15.24
N GLU A 223 -10.39 -4.51 16.36
CA GLU A 223 -9.58 -3.61 17.21
C GLU A 223 -8.32 -3.09 16.51
N GLY A 224 -7.74 -3.88 15.59
CA GLY A 224 -6.50 -3.54 14.87
C GLY A 224 -6.68 -2.37 13.91
N ALA A 225 -7.85 -2.26 13.28
CA ALA A 225 -8.16 -1.21 12.33
C ALA A 225 -8.72 0.08 12.96
N MET A 226 -8.97 0.09 14.28
CA MET A 226 -9.66 1.20 14.97
C MET A 226 -8.99 2.55 14.75
N SER A 227 -7.68 2.64 14.83
CA SER A 227 -6.97 3.91 14.62
C SER A 227 -7.15 4.48 13.21
N ARG A 228 -7.27 3.62 12.18
CA ARG A 228 -7.55 4.01 10.80
C ARG A 228 -8.98 4.53 10.68
N ALA A 229 -9.94 3.82 11.25
CA ALA A 229 -11.34 4.21 11.24
C ALA A 229 -11.55 5.56 11.94
N VAL A 230 -10.92 5.77 13.11
CA VAL A 230 -10.92 7.07 13.82
C VAL A 230 -10.34 8.18 12.94
N TYR A 231 -9.19 7.94 12.30
CA TYR A 231 -8.58 8.93 11.42
C TYR A 231 -9.50 9.30 10.25
N PHE A 232 -10.11 8.29 9.62
CA PHE A 232 -11.00 8.48 8.48
C PHE A 232 -12.29 9.20 8.87
N SER A 233 -12.93 8.80 9.98
CA SER A 233 -14.14 9.43 10.49
C SER A 233 -13.91 10.89 10.88
N ASN A 234 -12.78 11.20 11.51
CA ASN A 234 -12.43 12.58 11.87
C ASN A 234 -12.22 13.48 10.65
N ILE A 235 -11.60 12.96 9.57
CA ILE A 235 -11.46 13.74 8.33
C ILE A 235 -12.81 14.07 7.72
N LEU A 236 -13.77 13.16 7.80
CA LEU A 236 -15.11 13.32 7.21
C LEU A 236 -16.10 14.02 8.14
N GLY A 237 -15.82 14.06 9.44
CA GLY A 237 -16.74 14.57 10.44
C GLY A 237 -17.98 13.68 10.61
N VAL A 238 -17.83 12.36 10.49
CA VAL A 238 -18.90 11.37 10.61
C VAL A 238 -18.65 10.40 11.76
N ASP A 239 -19.70 9.74 12.24
CA ASP A 239 -19.62 8.76 13.30
C ASP A 239 -18.89 7.49 12.86
N MET A 240 -18.41 6.74 13.84
CA MET A 240 -17.80 5.43 13.62
C MET A 240 -18.39 4.36 14.51
N GLY A 241 -18.37 3.14 14.00
CA GLY A 241 -18.62 1.92 14.76
C GLY A 241 -17.47 0.95 14.64
N MET A 242 -17.44 -0.06 15.48
CA MET A 242 -16.43 -1.12 15.43
C MET A 242 -17.01 -2.49 15.76
N PHE A 243 -16.39 -3.52 15.20
CA PHE A 243 -16.62 -4.89 15.60
C PHE A 243 -15.57 -5.33 16.61
N TYR A 244 -16.03 -5.93 17.67
CA TYR A 244 -15.19 -6.50 18.73
C TYR A 244 -15.26 -8.02 18.70
N LYS A 245 -14.10 -8.69 18.56
CA LYS A 245 -13.99 -10.15 18.56
C LYS A 245 -13.82 -10.64 20.00
N ARG A 246 -14.92 -11.00 20.66
CA ARG A 246 -14.86 -11.65 21.97
C ARG A 246 -14.38 -13.09 21.81
N ARG A 247 -13.24 -13.40 22.44
CA ARG A 247 -12.66 -14.76 22.45
C ARG A 247 -13.00 -15.47 23.75
N ASP A 248 -13.29 -16.77 23.65
CA ASP A 248 -13.35 -17.61 24.82
C ASP A 248 -11.96 -18.03 25.27
N TYR A 249 -11.47 -17.43 26.32
CA TYR A 249 -10.18 -17.78 26.91
C TYR A 249 -10.20 -19.03 27.77
N SER A 250 -11.39 -19.62 28.03
CA SER A 250 -11.53 -20.85 28.79
C SER A 250 -11.26 -22.11 27.96
N THR A 251 -11.37 -22.02 26.64
CA THR A 251 -11.19 -23.14 25.72
C THR A 251 -10.10 -22.84 24.68
N ILE A 252 -9.34 -23.87 24.31
CA ILE A 252 -8.33 -23.80 23.22
C ILE A 252 -8.69 -24.86 22.18
N VAL A 253 -8.99 -24.41 20.95
CA VAL A 253 -9.26 -25.29 19.81
C VAL A 253 -8.19 -25.03 18.74
N ASN A 254 -7.47 -26.09 18.34
CA ASN A 254 -6.37 -26.01 17.38
C ASN A 254 -5.32 -24.93 17.73
N GLY A 255 -4.99 -24.77 19.01
CA GLY A 255 -4.01 -23.80 19.49
C GLY A 255 -4.48 -22.34 19.49
N LYS A 256 -5.76 -22.08 19.25
CA LYS A 256 -6.38 -20.75 19.27
C LYS A 256 -7.58 -20.72 20.18
N ASN A 257 -7.82 -19.58 20.82
CA ASN A 257 -9.06 -19.35 21.56
C ASN A 257 -10.19 -19.07 20.57
N PRO A 258 -11.29 -19.85 20.58
CA PRO A 258 -12.38 -19.66 19.65
C PRO A 258 -13.04 -18.28 19.83
N ILE A 259 -13.48 -17.68 18.71
CA ILE A 259 -14.28 -16.46 18.73
C ILE A 259 -15.69 -16.85 19.15
N VAL A 260 -16.18 -16.29 20.24
CA VAL A 260 -17.52 -16.59 20.81
C VAL A 260 -18.57 -15.65 20.26
N ALA A 261 -18.21 -14.41 19.97
CA ALA A 261 -19.12 -13.42 19.41
C ALA A 261 -18.34 -12.33 18.67
N HIS A 262 -18.94 -11.83 17.58
CA HIS A 262 -18.62 -10.55 16.97
C HIS A 262 -19.68 -9.55 17.46
N GLU A 263 -19.31 -8.70 18.40
CA GLU A 263 -20.20 -7.67 18.92
C GLU A 263 -19.94 -6.36 18.19
N PHE A 264 -21.00 -5.70 17.73
CA PHE A 264 -20.94 -4.37 17.15
C PHE A 264 -21.09 -3.31 18.24
N LEU A 265 -20.17 -2.36 18.26
CA LEU A 265 -20.17 -1.19 19.14
C LEU A 265 -20.25 0.07 18.28
N GLY A 266 -21.31 0.81 18.39
CA GLY A 266 -21.57 2.03 17.62
C GLY A 266 -23.06 2.34 17.56
N ASP A 267 -23.38 3.45 16.92
CA ASP A 267 -24.74 3.86 16.67
C ASP A 267 -25.44 2.99 15.62
N ASP A 268 -26.75 3.18 15.44
CA ASP A 268 -27.53 2.42 14.48
C ASP A 268 -27.05 2.69 13.03
N VAL A 269 -26.84 1.61 12.30
CA VAL A 269 -26.42 1.62 10.89
C VAL A 269 -27.59 1.54 9.91
N HIS A 270 -28.82 1.40 10.43
CA HIS A 270 -30.01 1.23 9.61
C HIS A 270 -30.21 2.39 8.64
N GLY A 271 -30.35 2.10 7.34
CA GLY A 271 -30.52 3.06 6.28
C GLY A 271 -29.27 3.88 5.92
N LYS A 272 -28.13 3.63 6.59
CA LYS A 272 -26.88 4.33 6.27
C LYS A 272 -26.02 3.56 5.25
N THR A 273 -25.24 4.30 4.48
CA THR A 273 -24.06 3.77 3.80
C THR A 273 -22.97 3.56 4.85
N VAL A 274 -22.32 2.42 4.86
CA VAL A 274 -21.19 2.15 5.77
C VAL A 274 -19.93 1.89 4.97
N ILE A 275 -18.80 2.41 5.45
CA ILE A 275 -17.47 2.16 4.86
C ILE A 275 -16.63 1.41 5.89
N ILE A 276 -16.28 0.18 5.58
CA ILE A 276 -15.33 -0.61 6.35
C ILE A 276 -13.92 -0.21 5.92
N ILE A 277 -13.06 0.16 6.89
CA ILE A 277 -11.68 0.58 6.63
C ILE A 277 -10.71 -0.40 7.28
N ASP A 278 -9.74 -0.89 6.48
CA ASP A 278 -8.63 -1.71 6.98
C ASP A 278 -7.35 -1.45 6.17
N ASP A 279 -6.19 -1.98 6.63
CA ASP A 279 -4.94 -1.90 5.88
C ASP A 279 -4.92 -2.87 4.70
N MET A 280 -5.42 -4.09 4.88
CA MET A 280 -5.35 -5.10 3.82
C MET A 280 -6.52 -6.08 3.82
N ILE A 281 -6.78 -6.63 2.65
CA ILE A 281 -7.53 -7.86 2.46
C ILE A 281 -6.53 -8.98 2.20
N SER A 282 -6.43 -9.96 3.13
CA SER A 282 -5.73 -11.21 2.91
C SER A 282 -6.68 -12.24 2.27
N SER A 283 -7.26 -13.18 3.02
CA SER A 283 -8.32 -14.08 2.52
C SER A 283 -9.67 -13.39 2.33
N GLY A 284 -9.92 -12.31 3.05
CA GLY A 284 -11.18 -11.57 3.04
C GLY A 284 -12.28 -12.11 3.97
N GLU A 285 -12.13 -13.30 4.55
CA GLU A 285 -13.20 -13.95 5.34
C GLU A 285 -13.75 -13.06 6.45
N SER A 286 -12.87 -12.51 7.30
CA SER A 286 -13.29 -11.64 8.41
C SER A 286 -14.00 -10.38 7.92
N MET A 287 -13.52 -9.81 6.82
CA MET A 287 -14.08 -8.61 6.20
C MET A 287 -15.47 -8.88 5.64
N LEU A 288 -15.61 -9.98 4.90
CA LEU A 288 -16.90 -10.40 4.32
C LEU A 288 -17.93 -10.75 5.40
N ASP A 289 -17.52 -11.40 6.48
CA ASP A 289 -18.45 -11.64 7.61
C ASP A 289 -18.97 -10.32 8.21
N VAL A 290 -18.12 -9.31 8.33
CA VAL A 290 -18.52 -7.97 8.78
C VAL A 290 -19.51 -7.32 7.79
N THR A 291 -19.31 -7.46 6.47
CA THR A 291 -20.25 -6.91 5.47
C THR A 291 -21.64 -7.51 5.63
N ARG A 292 -21.73 -8.84 5.78
CA ARG A 292 -22.99 -9.55 6.01
C ARG A 292 -23.68 -9.06 7.30
N GLN A 293 -22.94 -8.99 8.40
CA GLN A 293 -23.51 -8.55 9.69
C GLN A 293 -24.03 -7.09 9.63
N LEU A 294 -23.39 -6.21 8.86
CA LEU A 294 -23.88 -4.84 8.68
C LEU A 294 -25.16 -4.79 7.83
N LYS A 295 -25.26 -5.61 6.79
CA LYS A 295 -26.50 -5.75 6.01
C LYS A 295 -27.64 -6.35 6.86
N ASP A 296 -27.36 -7.34 7.68
CA ASP A 296 -28.33 -7.93 8.62
C ASP A 296 -28.85 -6.90 9.66
N ARG A 297 -28.07 -5.85 9.94
CA ARG A 297 -28.43 -4.70 10.79
C ARG A 297 -29.15 -3.58 10.02
N GLY A 298 -29.40 -3.76 8.72
CA GLY A 298 -30.15 -2.82 7.90
C GLY A 298 -29.32 -1.71 7.24
N ALA A 299 -27.99 -1.86 7.16
CA ALA A 299 -27.18 -0.94 6.37
C ALA A 299 -27.63 -0.93 4.91
N GLU A 300 -27.87 0.27 4.34
CA GLU A 300 -28.34 0.44 2.96
C GLU A 300 -27.27 -0.02 1.96
N ARG A 301 -26.06 0.47 2.12
CA ARG A 301 -24.90 0.10 1.29
C ARG A 301 -23.70 -0.20 2.16
N VAL A 302 -22.92 -1.22 1.78
CA VAL A 302 -21.70 -1.61 2.47
C VAL A 302 -20.53 -1.55 1.50
N PHE A 303 -19.61 -0.64 1.78
CA PHE A 303 -18.36 -0.45 1.03
C PHE A 303 -17.19 -0.93 1.86
N VAL A 304 -16.19 -1.50 1.21
CA VAL A 304 -14.93 -1.91 1.81
C VAL A 304 -13.81 -1.10 1.18
N CYS A 305 -13.02 -0.43 2.00
CA CYS A 305 -11.82 0.31 1.56
C CYS A 305 -10.59 -0.26 2.28
N THR A 306 -9.65 -0.79 1.52
CA THR A 306 -8.37 -1.28 2.06
C THR A 306 -7.21 -0.78 1.22
N THR A 307 -6.10 -0.50 1.88
CA THR A 307 -4.90 -0.05 1.17
C THR A 307 -4.37 -1.14 0.25
N PHE A 308 -4.38 -2.41 0.71
CA PHE A 308 -3.84 -3.53 -0.05
C PHE A 308 -4.88 -4.64 -0.27
N GLY A 309 -5.13 -4.97 -1.52
CA GLY A 309 -5.96 -6.11 -1.92
C GLY A 309 -5.09 -7.30 -2.31
N LEU A 310 -4.77 -8.19 -1.36
CA LEU A 310 -3.88 -9.33 -1.62
C LEU A 310 -4.64 -10.55 -2.17
N PHE A 311 -5.91 -10.72 -1.80
CA PHE A 311 -6.81 -11.78 -2.30
C PHE A 311 -6.18 -13.18 -2.31
N THR A 312 -5.56 -13.58 -1.20
CA THR A 312 -4.78 -14.83 -1.10
C THR A 312 -5.58 -16.11 -1.35
N GLU A 313 -6.91 -16.06 -1.32
CA GLU A 313 -7.82 -17.17 -1.62
C GLU A 313 -8.70 -16.91 -2.85
N GLY A 314 -8.29 -15.97 -3.73
CA GLY A 314 -9.03 -15.62 -4.92
C GLY A 314 -10.23 -14.71 -4.68
N LEU A 315 -11.12 -14.61 -5.69
CA LEU A 315 -12.22 -13.65 -5.72
C LEU A 315 -13.61 -14.29 -5.53
N ASP A 316 -13.72 -15.61 -5.56
CA ASP A 316 -15.01 -16.31 -5.59
C ASP A 316 -15.94 -15.95 -4.43
N LYS A 317 -15.40 -15.80 -3.22
CA LYS A 317 -16.18 -15.38 -2.05
C LYS A 317 -16.69 -13.94 -2.17
N PHE A 318 -15.90 -13.05 -2.79
CA PHE A 318 -16.32 -11.66 -3.04
C PHE A 318 -17.44 -11.60 -4.08
N ASP A 319 -17.37 -12.41 -5.14
CA ASP A 319 -18.41 -12.56 -6.13
C ASP A 319 -19.73 -13.03 -5.48
N GLU A 320 -19.65 -14.08 -4.66
CA GLU A 320 -20.79 -14.62 -3.91
C GLU A 320 -21.45 -13.58 -3.01
N TYR A 321 -20.63 -12.80 -2.26
CA TYR A 321 -21.16 -11.78 -1.36
C TYR A 321 -21.75 -10.58 -2.08
N TYR A 322 -21.20 -10.22 -3.23
CA TYR A 322 -21.79 -9.23 -4.10
C TYR A 322 -23.14 -9.70 -4.68
N GLU A 323 -23.22 -10.90 -5.20
CA GLU A 323 -24.47 -11.48 -5.74
C GLU A 323 -25.57 -11.58 -4.68
N LYS A 324 -25.21 -11.89 -3.42
CA LYS A 324 -26.12 -11.91 -2.29
C LYS A 324 -26.50 -10.52 -1.75
N GLY A 325 -25.91 -9.46 -2.28
CA GLY A 325 -26.16 -8.10 -1.85
C GLY A 325 -25.54 -7.73 -0.47
N TYR A 326 -24.55 -8.49 0.01
CA TYR A 326 -23.84 -8.18 1.25
C TYR A 326 -22.68 -7.21 1.04
N LEU A 327 -22.13 -7.14 -0.15
CA LEU A 327 -21.06 -6.24 -0.56
C LEU A 327 -21.53 -5.38 -1.73
N ASP A 328 -21.48 -4.06 -1.61
CA ASP A 328 -21.86 -3.17 -2.71
C ASP A 328 -20.64 -2.70 -3.50
N ARG A 329 -19.55 -2.31 -2.82
CA ARG A 329 -18.29 -1.86 -3.45
C ARG A 329 -17.08 -2.29 -2.65
N LEU A 330 -16.04 -2.61 -3.38
CA LEU A 330 -14.71 -2.93 -2.88
C LEU A 330 -13.71 -1.97 -3.51
N ILE A 331 -13.02 -1.20 -2.68
CA ILE A 331 -12.04 -0.21 -3.09
C ILE A 331 -10.67 -0.61 -2.56
N THR A 332 -9.68 -0.74 -3.43
CA THR A 332 -8.29 -0.91 -3.03
C THR A 332 -7.37 -0.09 -3.92
N THR A 333 -6.15 0.09 -3.51
CA THR A 333 -5.17 0.87 -4.26
C THR A 333 -4.41 0.01 -5.27
N ASN A 334 -3.79 0.65 -6.26
CA ASN A 334 -2.84 0.04 -7.19
C ASN A 334 -1.38 0.07 -6.68
N LEU A 335 -1.19 0.15 -5.37
CA LEU A 335 0.15 0.17 -4.74
C LEU A 335 0.86 -1.18 -4.79
N THR A 336 0.11 -2.26 -4.90
CA THR A 336 0.57 -3.64 -5.02
C THR A 336 -0.10 -4.30 -6.21
N TYR A 337 0.44 -5.43 -6.63
CA TYR A 337 -0.17 -6.24 -7.70
C TYR A 337 -1.64 -6.56 -7.39
N LEU A 338 -2.48 -6.34 -8.37
CA LEU A 338 -3.90 -6.72 -8.34
C LEU A 338 -4.14 -7.78 -9.43
N PRO A 339 -4.87 -8.87 -9.13
CA PRO A 339 -5.22 -9.85 -10.15
C PRO A 339 -6.00 -9.20 -11.30
N PRO A 340 -5.62 -9.42 -12.57
CA PRO A 340 -6.28 -8.74 -13.71
C PRO A 340 -7.81 -8.94 -13.73
N GLN A 341 -8.30 -10.09 -13.30
CA GLN A 341 -9.73 -10.42 -13.24
C GLN A 341 -10.51 -9.51 -12.29
N LEU A 342 -9.84 -8.86 -11.33
CA LEU A 342 -10.47 -7.95 -10.38
C LEU A 342 -11.03 -6.71 -11.09
N HIS A 343 -10.34 -6.23 -12.13
CA HIS A 343 -10.78 -5.04 -12.89
C HIS A 343 -12.08 -5.26 -13.67
N ASP A 344 -12.44 -6.50 -13.95
CA ASP A 344 -13.70 -6.86 -14.63
C ASP A 344 -14.89 -6.99 -13.67
N LYS A 345 -14.65 -6.90 -12.35
CA LYS A 345 -15.69 -7.07 -11.33
C LYS A 345 -16.53 -5.80 -11.16
N PRO A 346 -17.87 -5.91 -11.20
CA PRO A 346 -18.77 -4.73 -11.12
C PRO A 346 -18.73 -4.03 -9.75
N TYR A 347 -18.27 -4.71 -8.73
CA TYR A 347 -18.14 -4.16 -7.38
C TYR A 347 -16.79 -3.48 -7.14
N PHE A 348 -15.81 -3.67 -8.01
CA PHE A 348 -14.45 -3.19 -7.78
C PHE A 348 -14.25 -1.74 -8.25
N ILE A 349 -13.52 -0.97 -7.45
CA ILE A 349 -13.06 0.38 -7.77
C ILE A 349 -11.59 0.48 -7.41
N GLU A 350 -10.74 0.81 -8.37
CA GLU A 350 -9.33 1.09 -8.11
C GLU A 350 -9.14 2.53 -7.64
N ALA A 351 -8.41 2.71 -6.55
CA ALA A 351 -7.92 4.00 -6.08
C ALA A 351 -6.49 4.22 -6.59
N ASP A 352 -6.33 4.98 -7.68
CA ASP A 352 -5.04 5.26 -8.32
C ASP A 352 -4.14 6.13 -7.43
N MET A 353 -2.99 5.57 -7.07
CA MET A 353 -1.96 6.19 -6.22
C MET A 353 -0.81 6.83 -7.02
N SER A 354 -0.76 6.64 -8.34
CA SER A 354 0.36 7.09 -9.17
C SER A 354 0.66 8.59 -9.06
N LYS A 355 -0.41 9.40 -8.97
CA LYS A 355 -0.28 10.85 -8.77
C LYS A 355 0.27 11.19 -7.39
N PHE A 356 -0.15 10.47 -6.36
CA PHE A 356 0.31 10.72 -5.00
C PHE A 356 1.78 10.35 -4.86
N LEU A 357 2.20 9.19 -5.37
CA LEU A 357 3.61 8.78 -5.42
C LEU A 357 4.49 9.79 -6.18
N ALA A 358 4.00 10.35 -7.28
CA ALA A 358 4.75 11.35 -8.04
C ALA A 358 4.88 12.71 -7.30
N LEU A 359 4.15 12.93 -6.23
CA LEU A 359 4.20 14.13 -5.41
C LEU A 359 5.07 13.98 -4.16
N ILE A 360 5.30 12.74 -3.71
CA ILE A 360 6.27 12.39 -2.67
C ILE A 360 7.69 12.60 -3.20
#